data_7cd2ff53c74b03aa970c9188ff844de6
#
_entry.id   7cd2ff53c74b03aa970c9188ff844de6
#
_cell.length_a   1.000
_cell.length_b   1.000
_cell.length_c   1.000
_cell.angle_alpha   90.00
_cell.angle_beta   90.00
_cell.angle_gamma   90.00
#
_symmetry.space_group_name_H-M   'P 1'
#
loop_
_entity.id
_entity.type
_entity.pdbx_description
1 polymer ?
#
loop_
_entity_poly.entity_id
_entity_poly.type
_entity_poly.pdbx_seq_one_letter_code
_entity_poly.pdbx_strand_id
1 'polypeptide(L)'
;FAILDVNGNEITESDVDGELEYWGKNVSLGYGECREDLQKGDENHGVLKTGDVARRDADGYYYITGRMKRFLKIYGNRVNLDATEQFLKAVTLSVACVGVDDKMTVFITDESKKDAVKDLLMQKTGINTRAFDVRVIDAIPIKSSGKLDYRVLQAQL
;
A
#
# COMPACT_ATOMS: atom_id res chain seq x y z
N PHE A 1 7.09 -6.93 18.44
CA PHE A 1 6.16 -6.84 17.31
C PHE A 1 5.10 -7.92 17.41
N ALA A 2 3.87 -7.61 16.97
CA ALA A 2 2.85 -8.60 16.66
C ALA A 2 2.21 -8.32 15.30
N ILE A 3 1.54 -9.32 14.76
CA ILE A 3 0.71 -9.23 13.56
C ILE A 3 -0.73 -9.40 14.02
N LEU A 4 -1.60 -8.43 13.70
CA LEU A 4 -2.98 -8.42 14.17
C LEU A 4 -3.96 -8.65 13.03
N ASP A 5 -5.04 -9.38 13.32
CA ASP A 5 -6.17 -9.53 12.41
C ASP A 5 -7.05 -8.26 12.35
N VAL A 6 -8.10 -8.29 11.56
CA VAL A 6 -9.06 -7.17 11.41
C VAL A 6 -9.85 -6.88 12.68
N ASN A 7 -9.87 -7.78 13.65
CA ASN A 7 -10.53 -7.63 14.95
C ASN A 7 -9.56 -7.21 16.06
N GLY A 8 -8.25 -7.08 15.74
CA GLY A 8 -7.20 -6.75 16.67
C GLY A 8 -6.66 -7.93 17.48
N ASN A 9 -6.94 -9.18 17.08
CA ASN A 9 -6.36 -10.35 17.72
C ASN A 9 -5.00 -10.68 17.10
N GLU A 10 -4.07 -11.17 17.91
CA GLU A 10 -2.75 -11.58 17.41
C GLU A 10 -2.86 -12.84 16.53
N ILE A 11 -2.27 -12.77 15.35
CA ILE A 11 -2.10 -13.90 14.42
C ILE A 11 -0.83 -14.62 14.83
N THR A 12 -0.96 -15.88 15.25
CA THR A 12 0.15 -16.75 15.67
C THR A 12 0.62 -17.69 14.56
N GLU A 13 -0.22 -17.92 13.56
CA GLU A 13 0.07 -18.77 12.40
C GLU A 13 1.13 -18.12 11.51
N SER A 14 2.00 -18.97 10.92
CA SER A 14 3.02 -18.53 9.97
C SER A 14 2.40 -18.21 8.62
N ASP A 15 3.02 -17.26 7.89
CA ASP A 15 2.67 -16.85 6.53
C ASP A 15 1.25 -16.27 6.35
N VAL A 16 0.64 -15.80 7.45
CA VAL A 16 -0.64 -15.10 7.42
C VAL A 16 -0.40 -13.59 7.51
N ASP A 17 -0.99 -12.83 6.58
CA ASP A 17 -0.90 -11.37 6.54
C ASP A 17 -1.82 -10.72 7.58
N GLY A 18 -1.29 -9.72 8.30
CA GLY A 18 -2.05 -8.86 9.22
C GLY A 18 -1.39 -7.50 9.41
N GLU A 19 -1.99 -6.63 10.22
CA GLU A 19 -1.40 -5.34 10.56
C GLU A 19 -0.22 -5.52 11.51
N LEU A 20 0.94 -4.94 11.15
CA LEU A 20 2.11 -4.94 12.01
C LEU A 20 1.94 -3.89 13.12
N GLU A 21 1.98 -4.34 14.37
CA GLU A 21 1.99 -3.49 15.55
C GLU A 21 3.32 -3.63 16.29
N TYR A 22 3.84 -2.50 16.82
CA TYR A 22 5.07 -2.46 17.58
C TYR A 22 4.83 -1.88 18.98
N TRP A 23 5.38 -2.53 20.01
CA TRP A 23 5.41 -2.04 21.39
C TRP A 23 6.83 -1.75 21.84
N GLY A 24 7.04 -0.61 22.46
CA GLY A 24 8.36 -0.27 22.98
C GLY A 24 8.43 1.11 23.62
N LYS A 25 9.42 1.29 24.49
CA LYS A 25 9.69 2.57 25.18
C LYS A 25 10.16 3.68 24.24
N ASN A 26 10.55 3.33 23.02
CA ASN A 26 11.01 4.25 21.97
C ASN A 26 9.88 4.61 20.97
N VAL A 27 8.64 4.18 21.23
CA VAL A 27 7.49 4.67 20.46
C VAL A 27 7.34 6.16 20.70
N SER A 28 7.14 6.94 19.63
CA SER A 28 6.87 8.38 19.74
C SER A 28 5.61 8.64 20.56
N LEU A 29 5.57 9.76 21.28
CA LEU A 29 4.40 10.13 22.09
C LEU A 29 3.16 10.42 21.23
N GLY A 30 3.33 10.76 19.96
CA GLY A 30 2.25 11.12 19.03
C GLY A 30 2.79 11.91 17.84
N TYR A 31 1.90 12.51 17.07
CA TYR A 31 2.23 13.37 15.95
C TYR A 31 1.85 14.82 16.26
N GLY A 32 2.75 15.77 15.95
CA GLY A 32 2.50 17.21 16.05
C GLY A 32 2.45 17.84 14.65
N GLU A 33 1.39 18.58 14.36
CA GLU A 33 1.24 19.39 13.13
C GLU A 33 1.44 20.88 13.41
N CYS A 34 1.23 21.31 14.66
CA CYS A 34 1.40 22.68 15.12
C CYS A 34 2.06 22.71 16.50
N ARG A 35 2.41 23.93 16.97
CA ARG A 35 3.12 24.12 18.24
C ARG A 35 2.29 23.69 19.45
N GLU A 36 0.99 23.85 19.39
CA GLU A 36 0.04 23.49 20.44
C GLU A 36 0.02 21.98 20.70
N ASP A 37 0.31 21.21 19.68
CA ASP A 37 0.37 19.73 19.78
C ASP A 37 1.49 19.23 20.70
N LEU A 38 2.50 20.06 20.97
CA LEU A 38 3.56 19.72 21.93
C LEU A 38 3.05 19.59 23.39
N GLN A 39 1.85 20.08 23.67
CA GLN A 39 1.19 19.95 24.96
C GLN A 39 0.36 18.66 25.09
N LYS A 40 0.13 17.94 23.97
CA LYS A 40 -0.50 16.62 24.00
C LYS A 40 0.44 15.66 24.71
N GLY A 41 -0.06 14.89 25.63
CA GLY A 41 0.73 13.87 26.32
C GLY A 41 1.09 12.69 25.43
N ASP A 42 1.30 11.53 26.04
CA ASP A 42 1.53 10.28 25.31
C ASP A 42 0.21 9.76 24.73
N GLU A 43 -0.03 10.00 23.44
CA GLU A 43 -1.21 9.53 22.71
C GLU A 43 -1.06 8.07 22.27
N ASN A 44 0.17 7.59 22.12
CA ASN A 44 0.46 6.25 21.61
C ASN A 44 0.58 5.20 22.73
N HIS A 45 0.81 5.63 23.97
CA HIS A 45 0.93 4.73 25.14
C HIS A 45 1.93 3.58 24.95
N GLY A 46 3.04 3.86 24.24
CA GLY A 46 4.07 2.87 23.92
C GLY A 46 3.69 1.86 22.84
N VAL A 47 2.58 2.07 22.12
CA VAL A 47 2.08 1.19 21.04
C VAL A 47 2.05 1.94 19.71
N LEU A 48 2.66 1.40 18.69
CA LEU A 48 2.64 1.95 17.34
C LEU A 48 1.90 1.01 16.39
N LYS A 49 0.72 1.43 15.92
CA LYS A 49 0.07 0.85 14.75
C LYS A 49 0.78 1.38 13.51
N THR A 50 1.59 0.53 12.87
CA THR A 50 2.47 0.98 11.79
C THR A 50 1.71 1.33 10.51
N GLY A 51 0.52 0.75 10.33
CA GLY A 51 -0.25 0.81 9.09
C GLY A 51 0.37 -0.03 7.97
N ASP A 52 1.43 -0.79 8.26
CA ASP A 52 2.02 -1.75 7.34
C ASP A 52 1.34 -3.11 7.51
N VAL A 53 1.22 -3.85 6.42
CA VAL A 53 0.83 -5.26 6.43
C VAL A 53 2.09 -6.10 6.43
N ALA A 54 2.16 -7.06 7.33
CA ALA A 54 3.27 -7.98 7.43
C ALA A 54 2.79 -9.41 7.64
N ARG A 55 3.68 -10.36 7.41
CA ARG A 55 3.55 -11.75 7.82
C ARG A 55 4.83 -12.20 8.52
N ARG A 56 4.73 -13.25 9.32
CA ARG A 56 5.86 -13.88 9.98
C ARG A 56 6.01 -15.29 9.43
N ASP A 57 7.23 -15.69 9.08
CA ASP A 57 7.50 -17.07 8.68
C ASP A 57 7.65 -18.01 9.90
N ALA A 58 7.88 -19.30 9.62
CA ALA A 58 8.05 -20.32 10.66
C ALA A 58 9.32 -20.11 11.50
N ASP A 59 10.33 -19.41 10.96
CA ASP A 59 11.58 -19.09 11.65
C ASP A 59 11.48 -17.81 12.49
N GLY A 60 10.33 -17.12 12.43
CA GLY A 60 10.04 -15.91 13.22
C GLY A 60 10.47 -14.60 12.57
N TYR A 61 10.88 -14.58 11.29
CA TYR A 61 11.22 -13.36 10.57
C TYR A 61 9.96 -12.66 10.05
N TYR A 62 9.96 -11.33 10.15
CA TYR A 62 8.86 -10.49 9.69
C TYR A 62 9.14 -9.93 8.30
N TYR A 63 8.14 -10.05 7.41
CA TYR A 63 8.19 -9.55 6.04
C TYR A 63 7.08 -8.54 5.82
N ILE A 64 7.43 -7.31 5.45
CA ILE A 64 6.44 -6.29 5.05
C ILE A 64 5.91 -6.66 3.68
N THR A 65 4.61 -6.90 3.58
CA THR A 65 3.93 -7.29 2.33
C THR A 65 3.13 -6.17 1.69
N GLY A 66 2.93 -5.05 2.40
CA GLY A 66 2.22 -3.89 1.86
C GLY A 66 1.82 -2.87 2.93
N ARG A 67 0.84 -2.02 2.59
CA ARG A 67 0.27 -1.04 3.49
C ARG A 67 -1.23 -1.20 3.61
N MET A 68 -1.78 -1.00 4.82
CA MET A 68 -3.21 -1.14 5.10
C MET A 68 -4.09 -0.32 4.16
N LYS A 69 -3.67 0.92 3.84
CA LYS A 69 -4.39 1.84 2.94
C LYS A 69 -4.09 1.65 1.45
N ARG A 70 -3.30 0.64 1.09
CA ARG A 70 -2.87 0.35 -0.28
C ARG A 70 -3.46 -0.94 -0.84
N PHE A 71 -4.70 -1.23 -0.45
CA PHE A 71 -5.49 -2.35 -0.99
C PHE A 71 -6.79 -1.84 -1.58
N LEU A 72 -7.22 -2.47 -2.66
CA LEU A 72 -8.55 -2.33 -3.24
C LEU A 72 -9.26 -3.67 -3.21
N LYS A 73 -10.58 -3.63 -3.12
CA LYS A 73 -11.42 -4.81 -3.30
C LYS A 73 -12.00 -4.76 -4.71
N ILE A 74 -11.53 -5.62 -5.61
CA ILE A 74 -11.95 -5.65 -7.01
C ILE A 74 -12.70 -6.97 -7.25
N TYR A 75 -14.01 -6.90 -7.48
CA TYR A 75 -14.89 -8.05 -7.66
C TYR A 75 -14.70 -9.13 -6.58
N GLY A 76 -14.56 -8.69 -5.32
CA GLY A 76 -14.35 -9.57 -4.18
C GLY A 76 -12.88 -9.98 -3.92
N ASN A 77 -11.97 -9.72 -4.86
CA ASN A 77 -10.55 -10.02 -4.69
C ASN A 77 -9.83 -8.84 -4.02
N ARG A 78 -9.01 -9.13 -3.01
CA ARG A 78 -8.14 -8.13 -2.37
C ARG A 78 -6.89 -7.92 -3.22
N VAL A 79 -6.75 -6.73 -3.81
CA VAL A 79 -5.61 -6.37 -4.67
C VAL A 79 -4.70 -5.41 -3.91
N ASN A 80 -3.44 -5.81 -3.74
CA ASN A 80 -2.39 -4.99 -3.13
C ASN A 80 -1.76 -4.09 -4.20
N LEU A 81 -1.91 -2.77 -4.07
CA LEU A 81 -1.41 -1.79 -5.04
C LEU A 81 0.12 -1.74 -5.08
N ASP A 82 0.80 -1.89 -3.94
CA ASP A 82 2.27 -1.89 -3.88
C ASP A 82 2.85 -3.13 -4.57
N ALA A 83 2.27 -4.30 -4.34
CA ALA A 83 2.64 -5.53 -5.04
C ALA A 83 2.34 -5.43 -6.54
N THR A 84 1.23 -4.78 -6.91
CA THR A 84 0.87 -4.52 -8.32
C THR A 84 1.91 -3.64 -8.99
N GLU A 85 2.29 -2.52 -8.39
CA GLU A 85 3.37 -1.67 -8.90
C GLU A 85 4.68 -2.44 -9.05
N GLN A 86 4.99 -3.29 -8.08
CA GLN A 86 6.25 -4.06 -8.10
C GLN A 86 6.32 -5.03 -9.29
N PHE A 87 5.28 -5.80 -9.59
CA PHE A 87 5.34 -6.68 -10.75
C PHE A 87 5.23 -5.91 -12.09
N LEU A 88 4.53 -4.76 -12.14
CA LEU A 88 4.45 -3.91 -13.33
C LEU A 88 5.80 -3.28 -13.70
N LYS A 89 6.74 -3.15 -12.77
CA LYS A 89 8.11 -2.68 -13.04
C LYS A 89 8.88 -3.58 -14.00
N ALA A 90 8.44 -4.80 -14.24
CA ALA A 90 8.97 -5.66 -15.28
C ALA A 90 8.67 -5.14 -16.71
N VAL A 91 7.62 -4.32 -16.85
CA VAL A 91 7.17 -3.76 -18.15
C VAL A 91 7.49 -2.27 -18.27
N THR A 92 7.31 -1.50 -17.19
CA THR A 92 7.55 -0.06 -17.14
C THR A 92 8.08 0.37 -15.78
N LEU A 93 9.17 1.14 -15.75
CA LEU A 93 9.77 1.59 -14.50
C LEU A 93 8.95 2.69 -13.80
N SER A 94 8.29 3.56 -14.59
CA SER A 94 7.48 4.67 -14.08
C SER A 94 6.03 4.24 -14.02
N VAL A 95 5.62 3.73 -12.86
CA VAL A 95 4.25 3.24 -12.62
C VAL A 95 3.77 3.62 -11.25
N ALA A 96 2.49 3.98 -11.14
CA ALA A 96 1.79 4.22 -9.88
C ALA A 96 0.34 3.74 -9.99
N CYS A 97 -0.13 3.03 -8.97
CA CYS A 97 -1.49 2.49 -8.90
C CYS A 97 -2.29 3.23 -7.83
N VAL A 98 -3.48 3.67 -8.17
CA VAL A 98 -4.49 4.21 -7.25
C VAL A 98 -5.86 3.67 -7.65
N GLY A 99 -6.89 3.96 -6.88
CA GLY A 99 -8.23 3.55 -7.27
C GLY A 99 -9.23 3.61 -6.13
N VAL A 100 -10.39 3.08 -6.43
CA VAL A 100 -11.47 2.78 -5.49
C VAL A 100 -11.87 1.32 -5.69
N ASP A 101 -12.68 0.78 -4.79
CA ASP A 101 -13.17 -0.59 -4.95
C ASP A 101 -13.81 -0.78 -6.33
N ASP A 102 -13.57 -1.94 -6.90
CA ASP A 102 -13.98 -2.38 -8.25
C ASP A 102 -13.33 -1.60 -9.42
N LYS A 103 -12.48 -0.60 -9.16
CA LYS A 103 -11.81 0.13 -10.24
C LYS A 103 -10.40 0.60 -9.84
N MET A 104 -9.38 0.01 -10.45
CA MET A 104 -8.00 0.43 -10.29
C MET A 104 -7.53 1.26 -11.49
N THR A 105 -6.88 2.39 -11.22
CA THR A 105 -6.21 3.21 -12.22
C THR A 105 -4.71 3.04 -12.09
N VAL A 106 -4.06 2.73 -13.21
CA VAL A 106 -2.61 2.59 -13.32
C VAL A 106 -2.07 3.73 -14.16
N PHE A 107 -1.25 4.58 -13.56
CA PHE A 107 -0.56 5.66 -14.25
C PHE A 107 0.81 5.20 -14.71
N ILE A 108 1.13 5.44 -15.97
CA ILE A 108 2.43 5.17 -16.59
C ILE A 108 2.88 6.39 -17.39
N THR A 109 4.15 6.43 -17.80
CA THR A 109 4.71 7.55 -18.60
C THR A 109 5.01 7.16 -20.04
N ASP A 110 4.85 5.89 -20.42
CA ASP A 110 5.15 5.39 -21.75
C ASP A 110 3.90 4.75 -22.38
N GLU A 111 3.30 5.44 -23.36
CA GLU A 111 2.10 4.98 -24.10
C GLU A 111 2.33 3.61 -24.76
N SER A 112 3.54 3.33 -25.23
CA SER A 112 3.85 2.05 -25.90
C SER A 112 3.71 0.83 -24.97
N LYS A 113 3.68 1.03 -23.67
CA LYS A 113 3.56 -0.02 -22.63
C LYS A 113 2.13 -0.31 -22.18
N LYS A 114 1.17 0.47 -22.64
CA LYS A 114 -0.22 0.42 -22.15
C LYS A 114 -0.87 -0.96 -22.29
N ASP A 115 -0.73 -1.59 -23.44
CA ASP A 115 -1.31 -2.92 -23.68
C ASP A 115 -0.58 -4.01 -22.90
N ALA A 116 0.76 -3.97 -22.88
CA ALA A 116 1.56 -4.90 -22.09
C ALA A 116 1.27 -4.81 -20.57
N VAL A 117 0.98 -3.61 -20.05
CA VAL A 117 0.55 -3.41 -18.66
C VAL A 117 -0.81 -4.07 -18.41
N LYS A 118 -1.80 -3.89 -19.33
CA LYS A 118 -3.12 -4.52 -19.20
C LYS A 118 -3.03 -6.05 -19.23
N ASP A 119 -2.23 -6.59 -20.16
CA ASP A 119 -2.06 -8.03 -20.31
C ASP A 119 -1.41 -8.63 -19.05
N LEU A 120 -0.38 -7.98 -18.52
CA LEU A 120 0.28 -8.44 -17.29
C LEU A 120 -0.64 -8.35 -16.08
N LEU A 121 -1.45 -7.30 -15.95
CA LEU A 121 -2.47 -7.18 -14.90
C LEU A 121 -3.44 -8.35 -14.95
N MET A 122 -4.02 -8.64 -16.12
CA MET A 122 -4.94 -9.75 -16.30
C MET A 122 -4.28 -11.10 -15.97
N GLN A 123 -3.06 -11.31 -16.46
CA GLN A 123 -2.31 -12.55 -16.24
C GLN A 123 -2.02 -12.77 -14.74
N LYS A 124 -1.60 -11.73 -14.02
CA LYS A 124 -1.19 -11.84 -12.61
C LYS A 124 -2.35 -11.85 -11.63
N THR A 125 -3.44 -11.15 -11.94
CA THR A 125 -4.57 -11.01 -11.02
C THR A 125 -5.75 -11.93 -11.36
N GLY A 126 -5.86 -12.39 -12.58
CA GLY A 126 -7.03 -13.12 -13.08
C GLY A 126 -8.29 -12.25 -13.20
N ILE A 127 -8.18 -10.93 -13.01
CA ILE A 127 -9.30 -9.99 -13.03
C ILE A 127 -9.49 -9.45 -14.43
N ASN A 128 -10.76 -9.29 -14.84
CA ASN A 128 -11.09 -8.74 -16.15
C ASN A 128 -10.49 -7.33 -16.32
N THR A 129 -9.95 -7.04 -17.52
CA THR A 129 -9.30 -5.76 -17.84
C THR A 129 -10.20 -4.54 -17.70
N ARG A 130 -11.52 -4.70 -17.68
CA ARG A 130 -12.50 -3.62 -17.45
C ARG A 130 -12.37 -2.97 -16.08
N ALA A 131 -11.80 -3.69 -15.09
CA ALA A 131 -11.51 -3.16 -13.76
C ALA A 131 -10.28 -2.25 -13.75
N PHE A 132 -9.48 -2.24 -14.82
CA PHE A 132 -8.22 -1.53 -14.92
C PHE A 132 -8.29 -0.39 -15.92
N ASP A 133 -8.06 0.83 -15.46
CA ASP A 133 -7.91 2.01 -16.31
C ASP A 133 -6.41 2.37 -16.39
N VAL A 134 -5.79 2.21 -17.56
CA VAL A 134 -4.38 2.56 -17.75
C VAL A 134 -4.30 3.93 -18.40
N ARG A 135 -3.78 4.91 -17.65
CA ARG A 135 -3.63 6.31 -18.08
C ARG A 135 -2.15 6.65 -18.28
N VAL A 136 -1.88 7.38 -19.35
CA VAL A 136 -0.55 7.91 -19.62
C VAL A 136 -0.48 9.36 -19.18
N ILE A 137 0.58 9.70 -18.44
CA ILE A 137 0.85 11.06 -17.97
C ILE A 137 2.32 11.40 -18.24
N ASP A 138 2.64 12.68 -18.34
CA ASP A 138 4.01 13.12 -18.64
C ASP A 138 5.01 12.70 -17.57
N ALA A 139 4.62 12.77 -16.30
CA ALA A 139 5.45 12.36 -15.16
C ALA A 139 4.59 11.91 -13.98
N ILE A 140 5.05 10.88 -13.26
CA ILE A 140 4.45 10.47 -11.99
C ILE A 140 4.78 11.53 -10.94
N PRO A 141 3.78 12.12 -10.24
CA PRO A 141 4.02 13.17 -9.25
C PRO A 141 4.81 12.64 -8.05
N ILE A 142 5.79 13.44 -7.62
CA ILE A 142 6.71 13.12 -6.52
C ILE A 142 6.64 14.25 -5.48
N LYS A 143 6.59 13.87 -4.20
CA LYS A 143 6.69 14.80 -3.07
C LYS A 143 8.10 15.36 -2.94
N SER A 144 8.26 16.46 -2.18
CA SER A 144 9.58 17.00 -1.81
C SER A 144 10.50 16.00 -1.13
N SER A 145 9.95 14.97 -0.48
CA SER A 145 10.67 13.86 0.14
C SER A 145 11.17 12.78 -0.85
N GLY A 146 10.94 12.94 -2.15
CA GLY A 146 11.28 11.95 -3.19
C GLY A 146 10.31 10.76 -3.31
N LYS A 147 9.27 10.68 -2.49
CA LYS A 147 8.26 9.62 -2.55
C LYS A 147 7.14 9.98 -3.52
N LEU A 148 6.50 8.96 -4.14
CA LEU A 148 5.34 9.16 -5.02
C LEU A 148 4.20 9.89 -4.28
N ASP A 149 3.57 10.85 -4.96
CA ASP A 149 2.41 11.57 -4.42
C ASP A 149 1.10 10.96 -4.92
N TYR A 150 0.68 9.91 -4.24
CA TYR A 150 -0.57 9.22 -4.56
C TYR A 150 -1.82 10.09 -4.35
N ARG A 151 -1.74 11.17 -3.54
CA ARG A 151 -2.90 12.07 -3.33
C ARG A 151 -3.22 12.83 -4.61
N VAL A 152 -2.18 13.30 -5.31
CA VAL A 152 -2.34 13.99 -6.60
C VAL A 152 -2.93 13.04 -7.65
N LEU A 153 -2.49 11.79 -7.68
CA LEU A 153 -3.03 10.78 -8.61
C LEU A 153 -4.47 10.38 -8.26
N GLN A 154 -4.77 10.22 -6.98
CA GLN A 154 -6.12 9.87 -6.51
C GLN A 154 -7.13 10.97 -6.85
N ALA A 155 -6.72 12.25 -6.83
CA ALA A 155 -7.57 13.38 -7.19
C ALA A 155 -7.90 13.45 -8.70
N GLN A 156 -7.26 12.62 -9.53
CA GLN A 156 -7.49 12.54 -10.98
C GLN A 156 -8.49 11.44 -11.37
N LEU A 157 -9.01 10.68 -10.40
CA LEU A 157 -10.00 9.62 -10.64
C LEU A 157 -11.37 10.19 -10.95
#